data_ca37d058c72ac8ce77d94869960bc6ce
#
_entry.id   ca37d058c72ac8ce77d94869960bc6ce
#
_cell.length_a   1.000
_cell.length_b   1.000
_cell.length_c   1.000
_cell.angle_alpha   90.00
_cell.angle_beta   90.00
_cell.angle_gamma   90.00
#
_symmetry.space_group_name_H-M   'P 1'
#
loop_
_entity.id
_entity.type
_entity.pdbx_description
1 polymer ?
#
loop_
_entity_poly.entity_id
_entity_poly.type
_entity_poly.pdbx_seq_one_letter_code
_entity_poly.pdbx_strand_id
1 'polypeptide(L)'
;KESALANHLFKDIKTEGIPDSLKGTSIPFEWNNLSSLNKVLEENKGEIGTIKMEVTRNILPSFEFLSSVRKLCDEQGIVLIFDECTSGFRETYGGLHLKYKVNPDIVILGKALGNGYAINAVLGKKEIMQSCQKTFISSTFWTEKIGYVAASETLNQMKKLKSWNKISSYGKSIKNFWREISKSQSVKIKIKGIDALPI
;
A
#
# COMPACT_ATOMS: atom_id res chain seq x y z
N LYS A 1 7.12 15.66 -21.31
CA LYS A 1 6.44 14.77 -20.33
C LYS A 1 7.26 14.81 -19.06
N GLU A 2 6.64 15.28 -18.00
CA GLU A 2 7.27 15.48 -16.71
C GLU A 2 7.56 14.14 -16.03
N SER A 3 8.56 14.12 -15.16
CA SER A 3 8.97 12.93 -14.43
C SER A 3 7.79 12.32 -13.65
N ALA A 4 7.53 11.05 -13.86
CA ALA A 4 6.46 10.32 -13.18
C ALA A 4 6.59 10.32 -11.65
N LEU A 5 7.78 10.48 -11.10
CA LEU A 5 8.01 10.60 -9.66
C LEU A 5 7.40 11.88 -9.06
N ALA A 6 7.39 13.01 -9.81
CA ALA A 6 6.74 14.24 -9.38
C ALA A 6 5.21 14.14 -9.40
N ASN A 7 4.65 13.43 -10.36
CA ASN A 7 3.20 13.25 -10.50
C ASN A 7 2.64 12.16 -9.58
N HIS A 8 3.48 11.44 -8.88
CA HIS A 8 3.09 10.25 -8.14
C HIS A 8 2.23 10.55 -6.90
N LEU A 9 2.58 11.60 -6.13
CA LEU A 9 1.89 11.94 -4.88
C LEU A 9 1.20 13.30 -4.91
N PHE A 10 1.85 14.29 -5.51
CA PHE A 10 1.39 15.68 -5.53
C PHE A 10 1.70 16.28 -6.92
N LYS A 11 0.68 16.71 -7.63
CA LYS A 11 0.80 17.27 -8.98
C LYS A 11 1.69 18.52 -9.08
N ASP A 12 1.85 19.23 -7.96
CA ASP A 12 2.51 20.53 -7.92
C ASP A 12 3.90 20.49 -7.27
N ILE A 13 4.43 19.30 -6.95
CA ILE A 13 5.79 19.19 -6.41
C ILE A 13 6.77 19.16 -7.58
N LYS A 14 7.73 20.08 -7.53
CA LYS A 14 8.84 20.14 -8.48
C LYS A 14 9.75 18.92 -8.33
N THR A 15 10.35 18.50 -9.44
CA THR A 15 11.27 17.36 -9.51
C THR A 15 12.72 17.72 -9.15
N GLU A 16 12.94 18.88 -8.53
CA GLU A 16 14.27 19.33 -8.12
C GLU A 16 14.95 18.29 -7.21
N GLY A 17 16.18 17.92 -7.54
CA GLY A 17 16.93 16.89 -6.84
C GLY A 17 16.72 15.45 -7.34
N ILE A 18 15.84 15.23 -8.30
CA ILE A 18 15.66 13.94 -8.95
C ILE A 18 16.55 13.88 -10.20
N PRO A 19 17.46 12.90 -10.35
CA PRO A 19 18.30 12.77 -11.54
C PRO A 19 17.45 12.64 -12.82
N ASP A 20 17.86 13.33 -13.88
CA ASP A 20 17.18 13.30 -15.18
C ASP A 20 17.12 11.89 -15.79
N SER A 21 18.09 11.03 -15.49
CA SER A 21 18.11 9.62 -15.89
C SER A 21 16.93 8.78 -15.37
N LEU A 22 16.23 9.25 -14.35
CA LEU A 22 15.04 8.59 -13.81
C LEU A 22 13.73 9.07 -14.46
N LYS A 23 13.79 10.06 -15.37
CA LYS A 23 12.59 10.50 -16.10
C LYS A 23 12.04 9.36 -16.95
N GLY A 24 10.74 9.11 -16.83
CA GLY A 24 10.06 8.07 -17.60
C GLY A 24 10.23 6.64 -17.08
N THR A 25 11.01 6.41 -16.01
CA THR A 25 11.15 5.06 -15.40
C THR A 25 9.95 4.67 -14.57
N SER A 26 9.08 5.61 -14.21
CA SER A 26 7.82 5.38 -13.50
C SER A 26 6.69 6.11 -14.21
N ILE A 27 5.63 5.37 -14.53
CA ILE A 27 4.47 5.89 -15.26
C ILE A 27 3.26 5.78 -14.35
N PRO A 28 2.63 6.90 -13.96
CA PRO A 28 1.46 6.86 -13.10
C PRO A 28 0.23 6.42 -13.86
N PHE A 29 -0.65 5.68 -13.18
CA PHE A 29 -2.01 5.42 -13.62
C PHE A 29 -3.00 5.88 -12.53
N GLU A 30 -4.24 6.11 -12.91
CA GLU A 30 -5.27 6.54 -11.98
C GLU A 30 -5.76 5.34 -11.14
N TRP A 31 -5.68 5.51 -9.82
CA TRP A 31 -6.06 4.45 -8.88
C TRP A 31 -7.57 4.12 -8.99
N ASN A 32 -7.91 2.84 -8.94
CA ASN A 32 -9.26 2.28 -9.12
C ASN A 32 -9.87 2.57 -10.50
N ASN A 33 -9.03 2.83 -11.50
CA ASN A 33 -9.41 3.06 -12.89
C ASN A 33 -8.66 2.09 -13.81
N LEU A 34 -9.32 0.99 -14.16
CA LEU A 34 -8.72 -0.07 -14.99
C LEU A 34 -8.42 0.43 -16.42
N SER A 35 -9.24 1.33 -16.96
CA SER A 35 -9.01 1.90 -18.29
C SER A 35 -7.74 2.74 -18.34
N SER A 36 -7.45 3.49 -17.25
CA SER A 36 -6.19 4.23 -17.13
C SER A 36 -4.98 3.30 -17.08
N LEU A 37 -5.08 2.17 -16.36
CA LEU A 37 -4.01 1.18 -16.31
C LEU A 37 -3.81 0.50 -17.67
N ASN A 38 -4.87 0.05 -18.33
CA ASN A 38 -4.81 -0.58 -19.65
C ASN A 38 -4.15 0.35 -20.67
N LYS A 39 -4.52 1.62 -20.67
CA LYS A 39 -3.88 2.62 -21.57
C LYS A 39 -2.37 2.70 -21.35
N VAL A 40 -1.92 2.73 -20.10
CA VAL A 40 -0.48 2.74 -19.78
C VAL A 40 0.20 1.46 -20.30
N LEU A 41 -0.40 0.30 -20.11
CA LEU A 41 0.14 -0.98 -20.55
C LEU A 41 0.19 -1.08 -22.10
N GLU A 42 -0.82 -0.58 -22.79
CA GLU A 42 -0.86 -0.55 -24.26
C GLU A 42 0.18 0.39 -24.85
N GLU A 43 0.32 1.61 -24.29
CA GLU A 43 1.28 2.61 -24.74
C GLU A 43 2.75 2.21 -24.47
N ASN A 44 2.99 1.27 -23.52
CA ASN A 44 4.32 0.81 -23.11
C ASN A 44 4.41 -0.72 -23.15
N LYS A 45 3.88 -1.31 -24.22
CA LYS A 45 3.77 -2.77 -24.35
C LYS A 45 5.14 -3.45 -24.28
N GLY A 46 5.26 -4.36 -23.32
CA GLY A 46 6.48 -5.15 -23.08
C GLY A 46 7.58 -4.42 -22.31
N GLU A 47 7.39 -3.14 -21.94
CA GLU A 47 8.37 -2.35 -21.20
C GLU A 47 8.06 -2.29 -19.69
N ILE A 48 6.82 -2.62 -19.28
CA ILE A 48 6.40 -2.55 -17.88
C ILE A 48 6.72 -3.88 -17.19
N GLY A 49 7.72 -3.87 -16.31
CA GLY A 49 8.09 -5.05 -15.51
C GLY A 49 7.42 -5.11 -14.14
N THR A 50 6.89 -4.00 -13.64
CA THR A 50 6.36 -3.93 -12.27
C THR A 50 5.20 -2.95 -12.17
N ILE A 51 4.14 -3.35 -11.46
CA ILE A 51 3.07 -2.45 -11.00
C ILE A 51 3.15 -2.36 -9.49
N LYS A 52 3.37 -1.14 -8.96
CA LYS A 52 3.34 -0.84 -7.53
C LYS A 52 2.14 0.03 -7.20
N MET A 53 1.35 -0.37 -6.19
CA MET A 53 0.19 0.41 -5.75
C MET A 53 -0.12 0.18 -4.27
N GLU A 54 -0.78 1.14 -3.64
CA GLU A 54 -1.43 0.91 -2.34
C GLU A 54 -2.76 0.15 -2.56
N VAL A 55 -3.11 -0.77 -1.67
CA VAL A 55 -4.41 -1.47 -1.73
C VAL A 55 -5.56 -0.50 -1.44
N THR A 56 -5.36 0.39 -0.51
CA THR A 56 -6.28 1.52 -0.23
C THR A 56 -5.53 2.67 0.40
N ARG A 57 -6.06 3.87 0.20
CA ARG A 57 -5.62 5.04 0.97
C ARG A 57 -6.83 5.83 1.46
N ASN A 58 -7.48 6.56 0.56
CA ASN A 58 -8.62 7.42 0.88
C ASN A 58 -9.94 6.82 0.38
N ILE A 59 -9.87 5.90 -0.58
CA ILE A 59 -11.01 5.27 -1.24
C ILE A 59 -10.80 3.75 -1.16
N LEU A 60 -11.87 3.01 -0.94
CA LEU A 60 -11.83 1.55 -0.99
C LEU A 60 -11.70 1.09 -2.44
N PRO A 61 -10.85 0.09 -2.72
CA PRO A 61 -10.82 -0.51 -4.03
C PRO A 61 -12.11 -1.30 -4.28
N SER A 62 -12.55 -1.38 -5.53
CA SER A 62 -13.49 -2.42 -5.90
C SER A 62 -12.76 -3.78 -5.91
N PHE A 63 -13.48 -4.85 -5.57
CA PHE A 63 -12.93 -6.21 -5.68
C PHE A 63 -12.51 -6.50 -7.12
N GLU A 64 -13.32 -6.09 -8.06
CA GLU A 64 -13.11 -6.25 -9.49
C GLU A 64 -11.83 -5.56 -9.97
N PHE A 65 -11.55 -4.35 -9.50
CA PHE A 65 -10.32 -3.64 -9.86
C PHE A 65 -9.08 -4.41 -9.40
N LEU A 66 -8.99 -4.82 -8.14
CA LEU A 66 -7.83 -5.54 -7.63
C LEU A 66 -7.62 -6.90 -8.32
N SER A 67 -8.71 -7.64 -8.53
CA SER A 67 -8.66 -8.94 -9.22
C SER A 67 -8.25 -8.79 -10.69
N SER A 68 -8.71 -7.74 -11.36
CA SER A 68 -8.33 -7.45 -12.74
C SER A 68 -6.86 -7.03 -12.85
N VAL A 69 -6.36 -6.21 -11.92
CA VAL A 69 -4.92 -5.86 -11.87
C VAL A 69 -4.07 -7.13 -11.68
N ARG A 70 -4.47 -8.03 -10.77
CA ARG A 70 -3.74 -9.29 -10.58
C ARG A 70 -3.73 -10.13 -11.86
N LYS A 71 -4.88 -10.28 -12.49
CA LYS A 71 -5.03 -11.04 -13.74
C LYS A 71 -4.14 -10.46 -14.85
N LEU A 72 -4.16 -9.16 -15.06
CA LEU A 72 -3.29 -8.48 -16.03
C LEU A 72 -1.80 -8.72 -15.75
N CYS A 73 -1.40 -8.66 -14.50
CA CYS A 73 -0.01 -8.93 -14.12
C CYS A 73 0.38 -10.40 -14.41
N ASP A 74 -0.52 -11.35 -14.14
CA ASP A 74 -0.27 -12.77 -14.42
C ASP A 74 -0.17 -13.05 -15.93
N GLU A 75 -1.04 -12.43 -16.73
CA GLU A 75 -1.07 -12.58 -18.19
C GLU A 75 0.14 -11.97 -18.89
N GLN A 76 0.70 -10.89 -18.34
CA GLN A 76 1.80 -10.15 -18.95
C GLN A 76 3.16 -10.40 -18.29
N GLY A 77 3.24 -11.24 -17.25
CA GLY A 77 4.47 -11.51 -16.53
C GLY A 77 4.98 -10.31 -15.71
N ILE A 78 4.07 -9.44 -15.26
CA ILE A 78 4.38 -8.23 -14.50
C ILE A 78 4.37 -8.53 -13.00
N VAL A 79 5.38 -8.06 -12.28
CA VAL A 79 5.45 -8.18 -10.81
C VAL A 79 4.47 -7.20 -10.16
N LEU A 80 3.51 -7.71 -9.38
CA LEU A 80 2.58 -6.89 -8.62
C LEU A 80 3.08 -6.64 -7.20
N ILE A 81 3.28 -5.39 -6.83
CA ILE A 81 3.69 -4.96 -5.50
C ILE A 81 2.56 -4.20 -4.82
N PHE A 82 2.10 -4.69 -3.67
CA PHE A 82 1.21 -3.92 -2.80
C PHE A 82 2.00 -3.22 -1.70
N ASP A 83 1.94 -1.89 -1.70
CA ASP A 83 2.45 -1.07 -0.61
C ASP A 83 1.39 -0.98 0.48
N GLU A 84 1.58 -1.76 1.51
CA GLU A 84 0.69 -1.81 2.66
C GLU A 84 1.32 -1.27 3.95
N CYS A 85 2.31 -0.40 3.80
CA CYS A 85 2.88 0.30 4.95
C CYS A 85 1.82 1.04 5.78
N THR A 86 0.76 1.55 5.12
CA THR A 86 -0.32 2.28 5.78
C THR A 86 -1.50 1.38 6.16
N SER A 87 -1.89 0.45 5.30
CA SER A 87 -3.08 -0.40 5.46
C SER A 87 -2.82 -1.70 6.20
N GLY A 88 -1.58 -2.18 6.21
CA GLY A 88 -1.22 -3.42 6.89
C GLY A 88 -1.54 -3.40 8.38
N PHE A 89 -2.02 -4.53 8.89
CA PHE A 89 -2.40 -4.76 10.30
C PHE A 89 -3.51 -3.85 10.84
N ARG A 90 -4.27 -3.18 9.96
CA ARG A 90 -5.36 -2.29 10.36
C ARG A 90 -6.70 -3.00 10.47
N GLU A 91 -7.10 -3.76 9.45
CA GLU A 91 -8.37 -4.49 9.40
C GLU A 91 -8.20 -6.00 9.25
N THR A 92 -6.96 -6.46 9.17
CA THR A 92 -6.59 -7.87 9.06
C THR A 92 -5.34 -8.14 9.89
N TYR A 93 -5.09 -9.41 10.19
CA TYR A 93 -3.79 -9.83 10.73
C TYR A 93 -2.82 -10.06 9.57
N GLY A 94 -2.31 -8.96 9.01
CA GLY A 94 -1.46 -8.94 7.83
C GLY A 94 -1.82 -7.79 6.90
N GLY A 95 -1.64 -7.99 5.61
CA GLY A 95 -2.01 -6.99 4.61
C GLY A 95 -3.52 -6.92 4.38
N LEU A 96 -4.03 -5.74 4.05
CA LEU A 96 -5.44 -5.53 3.73
C LEU A 96 -5.90 -6.33 2.49
N HIS A 97 -4.97 -6.64 1.57
CA HIS A 97 -5.23 -7.49 0.40
C HIS A 97 -5.85 -8.84 0.76
N LEU A 98 -5.59 -9.37 1.96
CA LEU A 98 -6.17 -10.61 2.46
C LEU A 98 -7.71 -10.54 2.53
N LYS A 99 -8.27 -9.37 2.82
CA LYS A 99 -9.71 -9.12 2.84
C LYS A 99 -10.32 -9.25 1.43
N TYR A 100 -9.55 -8.90 0.40
CA TYR A 100 -9.95 -8.97 -1.00
C TYR A 100 -9.56 -10.30 -1.67
N LYS A 101 -8.82 -11.17 -0.97
CA LYS A 101 -8.32 -12.46 -1.51
C LYS A 101 -7.51 -12.29 -2.80
N VAL A 102 -6.80 -11.18 -2.93
CA VAL A 102 -5.92 -10.89 -4.07
C VAL A 102 -4.49 -10.84 -3.57
N ASN A 103 -3.68 -11.81 -3.93
CA ASN A 103 -2.29 -11.91 -3.48
C ASN A 103 -1.36 -11.18 -4.44
N PRO A 104 -0.53 -10.23 -3.96
CA PRO A 104 0.53 -9.64 -4.74
C PRO A 104 1.72 -10.63 -4.88
N ASP A 105 2.68 -10.26 -5.71
CA ASP A 105 3.96 -10.95 -5.76
C ASP A 105 4.89 -10.48 -4.63
N ILE A 106 4.79 -9.20 -4.28
CA ILE A 106 5.49 -8.58 -3.15
C ILE A 106 4.52 -7.73 -2.35
N VAL A 107 4.61 -7.80 -1.03
CA VAL A 107 3.92 -6.89 -0.10
C VAL A 107 4.93 -6.15 0.76
N ILE A 108 4.73 -4.85 0.95
CA ILE A 108 5.54 -4.00 1.81
C ILE A 108 4.71 -3.66 3.05
N LEU A 109 5.23 -3.98 4.22
CA LEU A 109 4.60 -3.74 5.52
C LEU A 109 5.48 -2.84 6.37
N GLY A 110 4.86 -1.99 7.18
CA GLY A 110 5.58 -1.06 8.06
C GLY A 110 4.64 -0.45 9.09
N LYS A 111 4.96 0.73 9.58
CA LYS A 111 4.17 1.50 10.56
C LYS A 111 3.63 0.65 11.70
N ALA A 112 2.42 0.09 11.58
CA ALA A 112 1.80 -0.75 12.60
C ALA A 112 2.62 -2.00 12.95
N LEU A 113 3.45 -2.51 12.04
CA LEU A 113 4.35 -3.64 12.31
C LEU A 113 5.31 -3.34 13.46
N GLY A 114 5.95 -2.19 13.42
CA GLY A 114 6.90 -1.76 14.47
C GLY A 114 6.22 -1.10 15.67
N ASN A 115 4.97 -0.64 15.50
CA ASN A 115 4.18 0.04 16.54
C ASN A 115 4.96 1.13 17.31
N GLY A 116 5.64 2.00 16.55
CA GLY A 116 6.48 3.08 17.06
C GLY A 116 7.98 2.84 16.88
N TYR A 117 8.41 1.61 16.63
CA TYR A 117 9.81 1.30 16.30
C TYR A 117 10.04 1.29 14.80
N ALA A 118 11.25 1.70 14.39
CA ALA A 118 11.64 1.81 12.98
C ALA A 118 11.95 0.43 12.40
N ILE A 119 10.92 -0.27 11.91
CA ILE A 119 11.06 -1.51 11.16
C ILE A 119 10.03 -1.60 10.04
N ASN A 120 10.49 -2.10 8.89
CA ASN A 120 9.64 -2.45 7.76
C ASN A 120 9.96 -3.88 7.32
N ALA A 121 9.04 -4.50 6.61
CA ALA A 121 9.23 -5.82 6.02
C ALA A 121 8.81 -5.80 4.56
N VAL A 122 9.61 -6.42 3.72
CA VAL A 122 9.29 -6.72 2.33
C VAL A 122 9.20 -8.23 2.21
N LEU A 123 8.01 -8.71 1.91
CA LEU A 123 7.69 -10.14 1.79
C LEU A 123 7.24 -10.42 0.36
N GLY A 124 7.64 -11.54 -0.20
CA GLY A 124 7.26 -11.86 -1.57
C GLY A 124 7.42 -13.33 -1.91
N LYS A 125 6.99 -13.70 -3.11
CA LYS A 125 7.18 -15.02 -3.67
C LYS A 125 8.65 -15.38 -3.72
N LYS A 126 9.01 -16.62 -3.40
CA LYS A 126 10.39 -17.09 -3.28
C LYS A 126 11.22 -16.78 -4.54
N GLU A 127 10.69 -17.11 -5.70
CA GLU A 127 11.36 -16.93 -6.99
C GLU A 127 11.68 -15.45 -7.30
N ILE A 128 10.85 -14.52 -6.86
CA ILE A 128 11.07 -13.10 -7.02
C ILE A 128 12.08 -12.59 -5.98
N MET A 129 11.91 -12.99 -4.71
CA MET A 129 12.79 -12.56 -3.62
C MET A 129 14.22 -13.10 -3.76
N GLN A 130 14.43 -14.21 -4.47
CA GLN A 130 15.79 -14.71 -4.77
C GLN A 130 16.63 -13.71 -5.58
N SER A 131 16.01 -12.79 -6.32
CA SER A 131 16.71 -11.71 -7.02
C SER A 131 17.50 -10.82 -6.06
N CYS A 132 17.04 -10.67 -4.82
CA CYS A 132 17.69 -9.87 -3.79
C CYS A 132 19.10 -10.41 -3.46
N GLN A 133 19.33 -11.70 -3.65
CA GLN A 133 20.66 -12.32 -3.41
C GLN A 133 21.74 -11.84 -4.40
N LYS A 134 21.32 -11.26 -5.53
CA LYS A 134 22.20 -10.72 -6.57
C LYS A 134 22.40 -9.21 -6.43
N THR A 135 21.80 -8.58 -5.43
CA THR A 135 21.87 -7.14 -5.21
C THR A 135 22.54 -6.83 -3.88
N PHE A 136 23.19 -5.68 -3.82
CA PHE A 136 23.78 -5.21 -2.56
C PHE A 136 22.68 -4.52 -1.73
N ILE A 137 22.14 -5.24 -0.74
CA ILE A 137 21.21 -4.72 0.24
C ILE A 137 21.90 -4.68 1.58
N SER A 138 22.13 -3.49 2.11
CA SER A 138 22.77 -3.28 3.40
C SER A 138 22.22 -2.05 4.10
N SER A 139 22.32 -2.02 5.41
CA SER A 139 21.96 -0.87 6.22
C SER A 139 22.73 -0.90 7.55
N THR A 140 22.92 0.25 8.17
CA THR A 140 23.55 0.39 9.49
C THR A 140 22.81 -0.43 10.56
N PHE A 141 21.49 -0.52 10.45
CA PHE A 141 20.62 -1.19 11.43
C PHE A 141 20.35 -2.67 11.08
N TRP A 142 21.05 -3.24 10.13
CA TRP A 142 20.83 -4.61 9.65
C TRP A 142 20.86 -5.66 10.76
N THR A 143 21.74 -5.48 11.74
CA THR A 143 21.94 -6.40 12.87
C THR A 143 21.30 -5.91 14.16
N GLU A 144 20.65 -4.76 14.17
CA GLU A 144 19.95 -4.25 15.34
C GLU A 144 18.73 -5.11 15.67
N LYS A 145 18.61 -5.52 16.93
CA LYS A 145 17.55 -6.43 17.37
C LYS A 145 16.27 -5.74 17.82
N ILE A 146 16.33 -4.45 18.15
CA ILE A 146 15.21 -3.72 18.76
C ILE A 146 13.96 -3.78 17.87
N GLY A 147 14.11 -3.43 16.60
CA GLY A 147 12.99 -3.45 15.64
C GLY A 147 12.37 -4.84 15.48
N TYR A 148 13.20 -5.88 15.39
CA TYR A 148 12.73 -7.26 15.25
C TYR A 148 11.96 -7.74 16.49
N VAL A 149 12.47 -7.45 17.70
CA VAL A 149 11.81 -7.80 18.97
C VAL A 149 10.49 -7.05 19.09
N ALA A 150 10.48 -5.74 18.79
CA ALA A 150 9.27 -4.93 18.81
C ALA A 150 8.21 -5.46 17.84
N ALA A 151 8.61 -5.78 16.59
CA ALA A 151 7.70 -6.34 15.60
C ALA A 151 7.15 -7.70 16.04
N SER A 152 8.00 -8.59 16.55
CA SER A 152 7.58 -9.91 17.05
C SER A 152 6.56 -9.80 18.17
N GLU A 153 6.82 -8.94 19.16
CA GLU A 153 5.89 -8.73 20.28
C GLU A 153 4.60 -8.04 19.80
N THR A 154 4.71 -7.06 18.90
CA THR A 154 3.54 -6.41 18.29
C THR A 154 2.62 -7.45 17.63
N LEU A 155 3.18 -8.34 16.82
CA LEU A 155 2.42 -9.42 16.17
C LEU A 155 1.78 -10.37 17.18
N ASN A 156 2.50 -10.77 18.23
CA ASN A 156 1.98 -11.61 19.30
C ASN A 156 0.78 -10.96 19.99
N GLN A 157 0.91 -9.69 20.38
CA GLN A 157 -0.17 -8.95 21.03
C GLN A 157 -1.35 -8.72 20.10
N MET A 158 -1.11 -8.38 18.84
CA MET A 158 -2.17 -8.25 17.84
C MET A 158 -2.97 -9.54 17.71
N LYS A 159 -2.30 -10.69 17.58
CA LYS A 159 -2.94 -12.00 17.47
C LYS A 159 -3.78 -12.31 18.71
N LYS A 160 -3.21 -12.12 19.92
CA LYS A 160 -3.88 -12.36 21.21
C LYS A 160 -5.11 -11.48 21.38
N LEU A 161 -5.01 -10.19 21.06
CA LEU A 161 -6.06 -9.20 21.30
C LEU A 161 -7.04 -9.06 20.14
N LYS A 162 -6.74 -9.64 18.97
CA LYS A 162 -7.46 -9.39 17.70
C LYS A 162 -7.64 -7.89 17.46
N SER A 163 -6.54 -7.14 17.62
CA SER A 163 -6.55 -5.67 17.69
C SER A 163 -7.17 -5.02 16.45
N TRP A 164 -7.05 -5.62 15.27
CA TRP A 164 -7.68 -5.15 14.04
C TRP A 164 -9.20 -5.02 14.13
N ASN A 165 -9.87 -5.92 14.87
CA ASN A 165 -11.31 -5.84 15.10
C ASN A 165 -11.66 -4.64 16.00
N LYS A 166 -10.87 -4.44 17.07
CA LYS A 166 -11.07 -3.31 18.00
C LYS A 166 -10.83 -1.97 17.30
N ILE A 167 -9.73 -1.84 16.56
CA ILE A 167 -9.39 -0.63 15.84
C ILE A 167 -10.48 -0.28 14.81
N SER A 168 -10.95 -1.27 14.04
CA SER A 168 -12.04 -1.09 13.09
C SER A 168 -13.34 -0.66 13.77
N SER A 169 -13.67 -1.25 14.93
CA SER A 169 -14.85 -0.87 15.71
C SER A 169 -14.77 0.58 16.19
N TYR A 170 -13.64 0.99 16.75
CA TYR A 170 -13.44 2.37 17.19
C TYR A 170 -13.53 3.36 16.01
N GLY A 171 -12.88 3.08 14.90
CA GLY A 171 -12.93 3.95 13.74
C GLY A 171 -14.33 4.05 13.14
N LYS A 172 -15.12 2.96 13.17
CA LYS A 172 -16.53 2.98 12.80
C LYS A 172 -17.35 3.90 13.72
N SER A 173 -17.11 3.85 15.02
CA SER A 173 -17.74 4.77 15.99
C SER A 173 -17.36 6.21 15.71
N ILE A 174 -16.10 6.51 15.40
CA ILE A 174 -15.64 7.84 15.02
C ILE A 174 -16.36 8.35 13.77
N LYS A 175 -16.45 7.52 12.72
CA LYS A 175 -17.18 7.88 11.49
C LYS A 175 -18.66 8.19 11.77
N ASN A 176 -19.30 7.44 12.66
CA ASN A 176 -20.68 7.69 13.05
C ASN A 176 -20.82 9.02 13.80
N PHE A 177 -19.93 9.27 14.76
CA PHE A 177 -19.90 10.53 15.50
C PHE A 177 -19.69 11.73 14.56
N TRP A 178 -18.81 11.64 13.58
CA TRP A 178 -18.64 12.71 12.58
C TRP A 178 -19.92 12.95 11.76
N ARG A 179 -20.66 11.87 11.40
CA ARG A 179 -21.94 12.00 10.69
C ARG A 179 -23.01 12.72 11.54
N GLU A 180 -23.02 12.42 12.83
CA GLU A 180 -23.94 13.06 13.79
C GLU A 180 -23.62 14.56 13.94
N ILE A 181 -22.35 14.92 14.13
CA ILE A 181 -21.91 16.32 14.18
C ILE A 181 -22.27 17.03 12.85
N SER A 182 -21.95 16.42 11.72
CA SER A 182 -22.28 16.99 10.41
C SER A 182 -23.76 17.34 10.30
N LYS A 183 -24.64 16.46 10.78
CA LYS A 183 -26.10 16.69 10.78
C LYS A 183 -26.50 17.79 11.77
N SER A 184 -26.02 17.72 13.01
CA SER A 184 -26.42 18.66 14.08
C SER A 184 -25.94 20.08 13.83
N GLN A 185 -24.77 20.24 13.21
CA GLN A 185 -24.17 21.55 12.91
C GLN A 185 -24.42 22.02 11.47
N SER A 186 -25.18 21.26 10.67
CA SER A 186 -25.45 21.55 9.24
C SER A 186 -24.16 21.76 8.42
N VAL A 187 -23.06 21.11 8.80
CA VAL A 187 -21.76 21.17 8.10
C VAL A 187 -21.65 19.99 7.17
N LYS A 188 -21.39 20.21 5.88
CA LYS A 188 -21.14 19.14 4.91
C LYS A 188 -19.73 18.58 5.08
N ILE A 189 -19.62 17.32 5.44
CA ILE A 189 -18.36 16.59 5.49
C ILE A 189 -18.38 15.40 4.54
N LYS A 190 -17.19 15.00 4.09
CA LYS A 190 -16.99 13.80 3.27
C LYS A 190 -16.10 12.82 4.02
N ILE A 191 -16.68 11.74 4.50
CA ILE A 191 -15.95 10.71 5.26
C ILE A 191 -15.43 9.66 4.30
N LYS A 192 -14.14 9.35 4.37
CA LYS A 192 -13.43 8.40 3.52
C LYS A 192 -12.62 7.41 4.36
N GLY A 193 -11.83 6.59 3.68
CA GLY A 193 -10.92 5.62 4.29
C GLY A 193 -11.61 4.35 4.78
N ILE A 194 -10.80 3.37 5.16
CA ILE A 194 -11.26 2.15 5.85
C ILE A 194 -11.71 2.48 7.28
N ASP A 195 -12.40 1.56 7.94
CA ASP A 195 -12.88 1.84 9.30
C ASP A 195 -11.72 2.02 10.28
N ALA A 196 -10.64 1.27 10.12
CA ALA A 196 -9.45 1.42 10.95
C ALA A 196 -8.60 2.67 10.68
N LEU A 197 -8.90 3.42 9.61
CA LEU A 197 -8.24 4.67 9.20
C LEU A 197 -9.29 5.64 8.65
N PRO A 198 -10.19 6.17 9.48
CA PRO A 198 -11.19 7.14 9.05
C PRO A 198 -10.55 8.48 8.68
N ILE A 199 -11.01 9.09 7.61
CA ILE A 199 -10.56 10.37 7.07
C ILE A 199 -11.75 11.25 6.77
#